data_09ac20d7453273c82968ed166c3a2e50
#
_entry.id   09ac20d7453273c82968ed166c3a2e50
#
_cell.length_a   1.000
_cell.length_b   1.000
_cell.length_c   1.000
_cell.angle_alpha   90.00
_cell.angle_beta   90.00
_cell.angle_gamma   90.00
#
_symmetry.space_group_name_H-M   'P 1'
#
loop_
_entity.id
_entity.type
_entity.pdbx_description
1 polymer ?
#
loop_
_entity_poly.entity_id
_entity_poly.type
_entity_poly.pdbx_seq_one_letter_code
_entity_poly.pdbx_strand_id
1 'polypeptide(L)'
;FVLTFVLLMGKILQIMDLMVNKGISVVDILHLVMLIMPSFLMFTIPIALLVSILIAMGTFSADNEITALKAAGVSLLQIYYPVAIASLLTFICTIVIGYYLVPQSNFATKKLLFELATQNASIGIKEKVFNSDFKDLLVYADKIPANGEYMEGVIISDKRSTEEQNTIIAKKAFLVADTKRMIVKLRLENGSIHTVSPDLKNYRKVDFRIYDLILDLSTTLATYSEEYKSSTEMTLTELLERMKKPGLDGSAIRELAIEVHKKFSIPLSCIFFGLLALPLGITSHRAVKSRGFAVGIIIV
;
A
#
# COMPACT_ATOMS: atom_id res chain seq x y z
N PHE A 1 -19.82 -6.44 1.85
CA PHE A 1 -19.38 -6.32 3.25
C PHE A 1 -18.54 -7.52 3.70
N VAL A 2 -19.06 -8.77 3.62
CA VAL A 2 -18.32 -9.97 4.07
C VAL A 2 -16.98 -10.12 3.35
N LEU A 3 -16.98 -10.04 2.01
CA LEU A 3 -15.77 -10.17 1.20
C LEU A 3 -14.75 -9.08 1.52
N THR A 4 -15.19 -7.83 1.65
CA THR A 4 -14.33 -6.70 2.02
C THR A 4 -13.72 -6.92 3.40
N PHE A 5 -14.52 -7.40 4.36
CA PHE A 5 -14.07 -7.68 5.72
C PHE A 5 -13.01 -8.80 5.75
N VAL A 6 -13.21 -9.87 5.00
CA VAL A 6 -12.24 -10.99 4.92
C VAL A 6 -10.91 -10.51 4.34
N LEU A 7 -10.93 -9.72 3.26
CA LEU A 7 -9.72 -9.16 2.66
C LEU A 7 -9.01 -8.16 3.60
N LEU A 8 -9.78 -7.34 4.31
CA LEU A 8 -9.23 -6.41 5.30
C LEU A 8 -8.62 -7.13 6.50
N MET A 9 -9.16 -8.29 6.91
CA MET A 9 -8.69 -9.02 8.09
C MET A 9 -7.21 -9.38 7.99
N GLY A 10 -6.75 -9.83 6.81
CA GLY A 10 -5.32 -10.09 6.57
C GLY A 10 -4.44 -8.84 6.73
N LYS A 11 -4.96 -7.67 6.35
CA LYS A 11 -4.25 -6.40 6.49
C LYS A 11 -4.29 -5.86 7.91
N ILE A 12 -5.43 -6.04 8.60
CA ILE A 12 -5.59 -5.67 10.01
C ILE A 12 -4.60 -6.44 10.89
N LEU A 13 -4.39 -7.74 10.65
CA LEU A 13 -3.40 -8.54 11.39
C LEU A 13 -1.98 -7.96 11.24
N GLN A 14 -1.58 -7.56 10.03
CA GLN A 14 -0.29 -6.89 9.80
C GLN A 14 -0.18 -5.55 10.54
N ILE A 15 -1.28 -4.81 10.63
CA ILE A 15 -1.34 -3.52 11.34
C ILE A 15 -1.32 -3.73 12.86
N MET A 16 -1.92 -4.81 13.36
CA MET A 16 -1.87 -5.15 14.80
C MET A 16 -0.44 -5.38 15.31
N ASP A 17 0.46 -5.93 14.47
CA ASP A 17 1.88 -6.04 14.82
C ASP A 17 2.52 -4.67 15.07
N LEU A 18 2.10 -3.63 14.33
CA LEU A 18 2.55 -2.26 14.57
C LEU A 18 2.03 -1.70 15.91
N MET A 19 0.82 -2.09 16.30
CA MET A 19 0.22 -1.71 17.60
C MET A 19 1.00 -2.27 18.78
N VAL A 20 1.23 -3.59 18.74
CA VAL A 20 1.88 -4.32 19.85
C VAL A 20 3.35 -3.95 19.97
N ASN A 21 4.06 -3.84 18.84
CA ASN A 21 5.51 -3.64 18.83
C ASN A 21 5.93 -2.16 18.85
N LYS A 22 5.06 -1.23 18.41
CA LYS A 22 5.40 0.19 18.26
C LYS A 22 4.52 1.17 19.06
N GLY A 23 3.57 0.68 19.86
CA GLY A 23 2.75 1.52 20.74
C GLY A 23 1.85 2.53 20.02
N ILE A 24 1.39 2.20 18.80
CA ILE A 24 0.56 3.10 17.97
C ILE A 24 -0.85 3.18 18.57
N SER A 25 -1.45 4.38 18.56
CA SER A 25 -2.79 4.62 19.08
C SER A 25 -3.87 3.87 18.27
N VAL A 26 -4.92 3.41 18.94
CA VAL A 26 -6.09 2.80 18.30
C VAL A 26 -6.74 3.74 17.28
N VAL A 27 -6.72 5.05 17.54
CA VAL A 27 -7.28 6.07 16.63
C VAL A 27 -6.49 6.12 15.33
N ASP A 28 -5.17 6.05 15.39
CA ASP A 28 -4.31 6.04 14.19
C ASP A 28 -4.51 4.78 13.36
N ILE A 29 -4.75 3.65 14.02
CA ILE A 29 -5.07 2.38 13.36
C ILE A 29 -6.41 2.47 12.63
N LEU A 30 -7.44 3.02 13.29
CA LEU A 30 -8.74 3.21 12.66
C LEU A 30 -8.63 4.15 11.44
N HIS A 31 -7.86 5.21 11.57
CA HIS A 31 -7.57 6.13 10.47
C HIS A 31 -6.86 5.41 9.31
N LEU A 32 -5.86 4.59 9.62
CA LEU A 32 -5.13 3.80 8.64
C LEU A 32 -6.03 2.79 7.92
N VAL A 33 -6.93 2.10 8.65
CA VAL A 33 -7.93 1.20 8.05
C VAL A 33 -8.87 1.95 7.12
N MET A 34 -9.35 3.14 7.51
CA MET A 34 -10.20 3.98 6.64
C MET A 34 -9.47 4.42 5.37
N LEU A 35 -8.18 4.76 5.46
CA LEU A 35 -7.38 5.14 4.30
C LEU A 35 -7.09 3.98 3.34
N ILE A 36 -7.00 2.76 3.83
CA ILE A 36 -6.76 1.57 2.99
C ILE A 36 -8.06 1.08 2.32
N MET A 37 -9.22 1.39 2.88
CA MET A 37 -10.53 0.90 2.44
C MET A 37 -10.83 1.16 0.95
N PRO A 38 -10.57 2.34 0.34
CA PRO A 38 -10.86 2.58 -1.07
C PRO A 38 -10.13 1.62 -2.02
N SER A 39 -8.90 1.24 -1.68
CA SER A 39 -8.14 0.27 -2.48
C SER A 39 -8.78 -1.11 -2.49
N PHE A 40 -9.36 -1.56 -1.37
CA PHE A 40 -10.11 -2.82 -1.31
C PHE A 40 -11.46 -2.71 -2.03
N LEU A 41 -12.17 -1.59 -1.90
CA LEU A 41 -13.46 -1.39 -2.56
C LEU A 41 -13.34 -1.48 -4.09
N MET A 42 -12.24 -1.01 -4.66
CA MET A 42 -11.99 -1.10 -6.09
C MET A 42 -12.08 -2.55 -6.62
N PHE A 43 -11.62 -3.53 -5.84
CA PHE A 43 -11.68 -4.96 -6.21
C PHE A 43 -12.97 -5.63 -5.74
N THR A 44 -13.47 -5.27 -4.57
CA THR A 44 -14.63 -5.97 -3.99
C THR A 44 -15.95 -5.60 -4.64
N ILE A 45 -16.09 -4.39 -5.21
CA ILE A 45 -17.32 -3.95 -5.88
C ILE A 45 -17.63 -4.82 -7.12
N PRO A 46 -16.70 -5.05 -8.08
CA PRO A 46 -16.96 -5.93 -9.22
C PRO A 46 -17.32 -7.35 -8.82
N ILE A 47 -16.60 -7.91 -7.84
CA ILE A 47 -16.83 -9.26 -7.32
C ILE A 47 -18.20 -9.35 -6.65
N ALA A 48 -18.54 -8.36 -5.81
CA ALA A 48 -19.83 -8.30 -5.14
C ALA A 48 -20.99 -8.18 -6.13
N LEU A 49 -20.82 -7.42 -7.20
CA LEU A 49 -21.80 -7.34 -8.30
C LEU A 49 -22.03 -8.71 -8.94
N LEU A 50 -20.96 -9.41 -9.33
CA LEU A 50 -21.04 -10.76 -9.91
C LEU A 50 -21.82 -11.71 -9.00
N VAL A 51 -21.39 -11.80 -7.73
CA VAL A 51 -22.01 -12.70 -6.74
C VAL A 51 -23.47 -12.33 -6.48
N SER A 52 -23.78 -11.04 -6.37
CA SER A 52 -25.15 -10.55 -6.15
C SER A 52 -26.09 -10.93 -7.29
N ILE A 53 -25.66 -10.74 -8.55
CA ILE A 53 -26.47 -11.10 -9.73
C ILE A 53 -26.63 -12.62 -9.82
N LEU A 54 -25.57 -13.39 -9.56
CA LEU A 54 -25.62 -14.85 -9.56
C LEU A 54 -26.64 -15.39 -8.54
N ILE A 55 -26.62 -14.84 -7.32
CA ILE A 55 -27.57 -15.22 -6.25
C ILE A 55 -28.99 -14.85 -6.65
N ALA A 56 -29.21 -13.60 -7.10
CA ALA A 56 -30.54 -13.14 -7.50
C ALA A 56 -31.12 -13.94 -8.67
N MET A 57 -30.36 -14.15 -9.73
CA MET A 57 -30.80 -14.92 -10.89
C MET A 57 -30.97 -16.40 -10.55
N GLY A 58 -30.11 -16.95 -9.69
CA GLY A 58 -30.24 -18.31 -9.18
C GLY A 58 -31.51 -18.51 -8.38
N THR A 59 -31.90 -17.56 -7.54
CA THR A 59 -33.16 -17.59 -6.79
C THR A 59 -34.36 -17.49 -7.73
N PHE A 60 -34.40 -16.53 -8.64
CA PHE A 60 -35.45 -16.38 -9.62
C PHE A 60 -35.60 -17.63 -10.52
N SER A 61 -34.51 -18.30 -10.84
CA SER A 61 -34.51 -19.54 -11.59
C SER A 61 -35.07 -20.71 -10.76
N ALA A 62 -34.66 -20.81 -9.49
CA ALA A 62 -35.12 -21.86 -8.57
C ALA A 62 -36.62 -21.77 -8.26
N ASP A 63 -37.14 -20.55 -8.15
CA ASP A 63 -38.55 -20.27 -7.84
C ASP A 63 -39.42 -20.26 -9.09
N ASN A 64 -38.86 -20.63 -10.27
CA ASN A 64 -39.56 -20.68 -11.59
C ASN A 64 -40.04 -19.31 -12.10
N GLU A 65 -39.64 -18.21 -11.49
CA GLU A 65 -40.06 -16.87 -11.87
C GLU A 65 -39.58 -16.50 -13.27
N ILE A 66 -38.36 -16.89 -13.66
CA ILE A 66 -37.84 -16.68 -15.02
C ILE A 66 -38.67 -17.45 -16.04
N THR A 67 -39.12 -18.68 -15.71
CA THR A 67 -39.97 -19.49 -16.58
C THR A 67 -41.34 -18.86 -16.73
N ALA A 68 -41.94 -18.37 -15.66
CA ALA A 68 -43.21 -17.65 -15.67
C ALA A 68 -43.13 -16.36 -16.51
N LEU A 69 -42.06 -15.54 -16.34
CA LEU A 69 -41.83 -14.33 -17.12
C LEU A 69 -41.72 -14.64 -18.63
N LYS A 70 -40.99 -15.71 -19.01
CA LYS A 70 -40.88 -16.15 -20.40
C LYS A 70 -42.22 -16.61 -20.95
N ALA A 71 -43.01 -17.35 -20.17
CA ALA A 71 -44.36 -17.78 -20.57
C ALA A 71 -45.31 -16.58 -20.75
N ALA A 72 -45.10 -15.49 -19.99
CA ALA A 72 -45.82 -14.23 -20.15
C ALA A 72 -45.33 -13.38 -21.35
N GLY A 73 -44.34 -13.85 -22.12
CA GLY A 73 -43.81 -13.15 -23.31
C GLY A 73 -42.67 -12.19 -23.05
N VAL A 74 -42.12 -12.15 -21.82
CA VAL A 74 -40.97 -11.31 -21.47
C VAL A 74 -39.71 -11.90 -22.07
N SER A 75 -39.00 -11.09 -22.86
CA SER A 75 -37.73 -11.50 -23.48
C SER A 75 -36.58 -11.50 -22.50
N LEU A 76 -35.56 -12.32 -22.75
CA LEU A 76 -34.33 -12.33 -21.95
C LEU A 76 -33.61 -10.96 -21.92
N LEU A 77 -33.72 -10.19 -23.02
CA LEU A 77 -33.16 -8.84 -23.08
C LEU A 77 -33.84 -7.88 -22.11
N GLN A 78 -35.15 -8.04 -21.89
CA GLN A 78 -35.89 -7.24 -20.92
C GLN A 78 -35.48 -7.58 -19.47
N ILE A 79 -35.19 -8.85 -19.19
CA ILE A 79 -34.64 -9.29 -17.88
C ILE A 79 -33.22 -8.78 -17.70
N TYR A 80 -32.47 -8.63 -18.79
CA TYR A 80 -31.09 -8.12 -18.74
C TYR A 80 -30.99 -6.61 -18.46
N TYR A 81 -31.99 -5.84 -18.83
CA TYR A 81 -31.99 -4.38 -18.75
C TYR A 81 -31.65 -3.86 -17.30
N PRO A 82 -32.31 -4.30 -16.22
CA PRO A 82 -31.97 -3.87 -14.87
C PRO A 82 -30.56 -4.30 -14.45
N VAL A 83 -30.08 -5.45 -14.91
CA VAL A 83 -28.70 -5.92 -14.64
C VAL A 83 -27.68 -5.02 -15.36
N ALA A 84 -27.96 -4.62 -16.59
CA ALA A 84 -27.10 -3.70 -17.35
C ALA A 84 -27.00 -2.33 -16.67
N ILE A 85 -28.12 -1.79 -16.16
CA ILE A 85 -28.12 -0.54 -15.41
C ILE A 85 -27.28 -0.67 -14.12
N ALA A 86 -27.49 -1.73 -13.36
CA ALA A 86 -26.70 -1.97 -12.13
C ALA A 86 -25.21 -2.09 -12.44
N SER A 87 -24.85 -2.80 -13.52
CA SER A 87 -23.46 -2.95 -13.98
C SER A 87 -22.84 -1.63 -14.41
N LEU A 88 -23.61 -0.78 -15.09
CA LEU A 88 -23.16 0.55 -15.50
C LEU A 88 -22.97 1.48 -14.30
N LEU A 89 -23.90 1.47 -13.34
CA LEU A 89 -23.78 2.28 -12.11
C LEU A 89 -22.55 1.85 -11.28
N THR A 90 -22.36 0.56 -11.10
CA THR A 90 -21.18 0.05 -10.38
C THR A 90 -19.88 0.30 -11.12
N PHE A 91 -19.86 0.24 -12.44
CA PHE A 91 -18.74 0.63 -13.28
C PHE A 91 -18.34 2.09 -13.05
N ILE A 92 -19.31 3.02 -13.12
CA ILE A 92 -19.07 4.45 -12.87
C ILE A 92 -18.53 4.67 -11.44
N CYS A 93 -19.15 4.04 -10.45
CA CYS A 93 -18.73 4.12 -9.06
C CYS A 93 -17.26 3.62 -8.89
N THR A 94 -16.93 2.48 -9.49
CA THR A 94 -15.58 1.91 -9.41
C THR A 94 -14.54 2.76 -10.13
N ILE A 95 -14.90 3.39 -11.27
CA ILE A 95 -14.02 4.37 -11.95
C ILE A 95 -13.71 5.54 -11.03
N VAL A 96 -14.72 6.15 -10.41
CA VAL A 96 -14.54 7.30 -9.51
C VAL A 96 -13.63 6.92 -8.35
N ILE A 97 -13.86 5.77 -7.73
CA ILE A 97 -13.00 5.25 -6.64
C ILE A 97 -11.56 5.06 -7.13
N GLY A 98 -11.37 4.34 -8.24
CA GLY A 98 -10.02 4.01 -8.75
C GLY A 98 -9.24 5.20 -9.27
N TYR A 99 -9.94 6.23 -9.79
CA TYR A 99 -9.31 7.40 -10.37
C TYR A 99 -8.94 8.46 -9.33
N TYR A 100 -9.83 8.72 -8.37
CA TYR A 100 -9.68 9.80 -7.39
C TYR A 100 -9.33 9.29 -5.99
N LEU A 101 -10.10 8.35 -5.45
CA LEU A 101 -9.96 7.95 -4.06
C LEU A 101 -8.72 7.09 -3.83
N VAL A 102 -8.46 6.10 -4.67
CA VAL A 102 -7.34 5.16 -4.47
C VAL A 102 -5.98 5.86 -4.46
N PRO A 103 -5.61 6.73 -5.43
CA PRO A 103 -4.32 7.41 -5.39
C PRO A 103 -4.15 8.29 -4.14
N GLN A 104 -5.19 9.07 -3.80
CA GLN A 104 -5.16 9.95 -2.63
C GLN A 104 -5.04 9.15 -1.32
N SER A 105 -5.81 8.09 -1.20
CA SER A 105 -5.81 7.22 -0.02
C SER A 105 -4.47 6.49 0.13
N ASN A 106 -3.90 5.97 -0.94
CA ASN A 106 -2.59 5.31 -0.90
C ASN A 106 -1.49 6.29 -0.48
N PHE A 107 -1.50 7.50 -1.03
CA PHE A 107 -0.55 8.54 -0.64
C PHE A 107 -0.74 8.97 0.82
N ALA A 108 -1.98 9.18 1.28
CA ALA A 108 -2.28 9.51 2.67
C ALA A 108 -1.92 8.38 3.64
N THR A 109 -2.16 7.11 3.27
CA THR A 109 -1.72 5.92 4.03
C THR A 109 -0.22 5.92 4.22
N LYS A 110 0.51 6.18 3.15
CA LYS A 110 1.96 6.25 3.15
C LYS A 110 2.46 7.36 4.06
N LYS A 111 1.87 8.56 3.95
CA LYS A 111 2.21 9.70 4.80
C LYS A 111 1.97 9.40 6.27
N LEU A 112 0.80 8.82 6.61
CA LEU A 112 0.47 8.45 7.99
C LEU A 112 1.45 7.38 8.53
N LEU A 113 1.77 6.35 7.75
CA LEU A 113 2.75 5.33 8.15
C LEU A 113 4.13 5.95 8.40
N PHE A 114 4.54 6.92 7.57
CA PHE A 114 5.79 7.64 7.76
C PHE A 114 5.76 8.48 9.06
N GLU A 115 4.69 9.22 9.32
CA GLU A 115 4.51 10.00 10.54
C GLU A 115 4.56 9.10 11.78
N LEU A 116 3.84 7.99 11.78
CA LEU A 116 3.84 7.02 12.88
C LEU A 116 5.21 6.36 13.08
N ALA A 117 5.91 6.05 12.00
CA ALA A 117 7.25 5.48 12.09
C ALA A 117 8.27 6.49 12.64
N THR A 118 8.12 7.77 12.32
CA THR A 118 9.04 8.82 12.76
C THR A 118 8.77 9.31 14.17
N GLN A 119 7.50 9.36 14.61
CA GLN A 119 7.15 9.66 16.00
C GLN A 119 7.70 8.61 16.97
N ASN A 120 7.80 7.37 16.53
CA ASN A 120 8.28 6.24 17.34
C ASN A 120 9.69 5.76 16.97
N ALA A 121 10.40 6.46 16.08
CA ALA A 121 11.71 6.01 15.59
C ALA A 121 12.79 6.02 16.67
N SER A 122 12.70 6.92 17.64
CA SER A 122 13.55 6.89 18.85
C SER A 122 13.25 5.68 19.76
N ILE A 123 12.02 5.11 19.67
CA ILE A 123 11.61 3.94 20.48
C ILE A 123 12.17 2.64 19.87
N GLY A 124 12.50 2.62 18.56
CA GLY A 124 13.08 1.44 17.89
C GLY A 124 14.56 1.21 18.19
N ILE A 125 15.30 2.27 18.54
CA ILE A 125 16.73 2.17 18.89
C ILE A 125 16.85 1.80 20.35
N LYS A 126 17.46 0.64 20.64
CA LYS A 126 17.69 0.16 22.00
C LYS A 126 19.00 0.72 22.55
N GLU A 127 18.99 1.18 23.81
CA GLU A 127 20.20 1.60 24.52
C GLU A 127 21.21 0.44 24.62
N LYS A 128 22.48 0.77 24.51
CA LYS A 128 23.61 -0.15 24.72
C LYS A 128 23.62 -1.39 23.85
N VAL A 129 22.89 -1.35 22.73
CA VAL A 129 22.83 -2.42 21.74
C VAL A 129 23.14 -1.85 20.36
N PHE A 130 23.85 -2.63 19.55
CA PHE A 130 24.00 -2.31 18.13
C PHE A 130 22.71 -2.63 17.38
N ASN A 131 22.05 -1.59 16.89
CA ASN A 131 20.82 -1.70 16.13
C ASN A 131 21.16 -1.80 14.63
N SER A 132 20.72 -2.86 13.97
CA SER A 132 20.92 -3.15 12.55
C SER A 132 19.65 -2.95 11.71
N ASP A 133 18.67 -2.21 12.23
CA ASP A 133 17.37 -1.99 11.55
C ASP A 133 17.49 -1.11 10.30
N PHE A 134 18.66 -0.47 10.12
CA PHE A 134 18.95 0.37 8.96
C PHE A 134 19.90 -0.36 8.01
N LYS A 135 19.57 -0.35 6.72
CA LYS A 135 20.37 -1.04 5.70
C LYS A 135 21.81 -0.48 5.66
N ASP A 136 22.77 -1.38 5.79
CA ASP A 136 24.20 -1.09 5.75
C ASP A 136 24.69 -0.05 6.79
N LEU A 137 23.88 0.19 7.85
CA LEU A 137 24.19 1.04 8.99
C LEU A 137 24.02 0.28 10.28
N LEU A 138 25.03 0.35 11.16
CA LEU A 138 24.94 -0.11 12.54
C LEU A 138 24.93 1.13 13.45
N VAL A 139 23.88 1.29 14.23
CA VAL A 139 23.71 2.42 15.14
C VAL A 139 23.77 1.93 16.58
N TYR A 140 24.65 2.51 17.37
CA TYR A 140 24.75 2.31 18.81
C TYR A 140 24.46 3.61 19.53
N ALA A 141 23.68 3.58 20.60
CA ALA A 141 23.45 4.70 21.51
C ALA A 141 23.75 4.26 22.95
N ASP A 142 24.55 5.04 23.64
CA ASP A 142 24.89 4.76 25.04
C ASP A 142 23.72 5.05 25.97
N LYS A 143 22.98 6.15 25.72
CA LYS A 143 21.83 6.55 26.53
C LYS A 143 20.74 7.19 25.67
N ILE A 144 19.48 6.82 25.94
CA ILE A 144 18.29 7.45 25.36
C ILE A 144 17.43 7.97 26.53
N PRO A 145 17.30 9.31 26.72
CA PRO A 145 16.45 9.86 27.75
C PRO A 145 14.99 9.38 27.62
N ALA A 146 14.28 9.31 28.73
CA ALA A 146 12.90 8.80 28.78
C ALA A 146 11.91 9.56 27.89
N ASN A 147 12.21 10.82 27.54
CA ASN A 147 11.44 11.60 26.58
C ASN A 147 11.69 11.19 25.12
N GLY A 148 12.72 10.39 24.82
CA GLY A 148 13.04 9.88 23.50
C GLY A 148 13.42 10.93 22.44
N GLU A 149 13.66 12.20 22.85
CA GLU A 149 13.92 13.29 21.92
C GLU A 149 15.31 13.25 21.28
N TYR A 150 16.29 12.68 21.98
CA TYR A 150 17.67 12.59 21.50
C TYR A 150 18.39 11.36 22.05
N MET A 151 19.53 11.04 21.48
CA MET A 151 20.43 9.96 21.90
C MET A 151 21.78 10.57 22.32
N GLU A 152 22.43 10.00 23.33
CA GLU A 152 23.76 10.40 23.79
C GLU A 152 24.77 9.29 23.51
N GLY A 153 26.03 9.67 23.26
CA GLY A 153 27.12 8.72 23.02
C GLY A 153 26.86 7.82 21.81
N VAL A 154 26.61 8.43 20.65
CA VAL A 154 26.20 7.69 19.45
C VAL A 154 27.42 7.28 18.63
N ILE A 155 27.44 6.00 18.24
CA ILE A 155 28.44 5.44 17.33
C ILE A 155 27.69 4.84 16.15
N ILE A 156 28.08 5.22 14.92
CA ILE A 156 27.47 4.72 13.70
C ILE A 156 28.58 4.13 12.82
N SER A 157 28.40 2.88 12.43
CA SER A 157 29.23 2.27 11.40
C SER A 157 28.45 2.32 10.06
N ASP A 158 28.96 3.10 9.11
CA ASP A 158 28.38 3.27 7.79
C ASP A 158 29.14 2.42 6.78
N LYS A 159 28.48 1.37 6.27
CA LYS A 159 29.02 0.42 5.28
C LYS A 159 28.39 0.60 3.90
N ARG A 160 27.68 1.72 3.63
CA ARG A 160 27.03 1.98 2.34
C ARG A 160 28.01 2.21 1.20
N SER A 161 29.22 2.67 1.54
CA SER A 161 30.30 2.77 0.55
C SER A 161 31.15 1.50 0.57
N THR A 162 31.34 0.90 -0.61
CA THR A 162 32.17 -0.30 -0.78
C THR A 162 33.68 0.00 -0.72
N GLU A 163 34.04 1.27 -0.97
CA GLU A 163 35.45 1.70 -1.04
C GLU A 163 36.00 2.22 0.28
N GLU A 164 35.15 2.77 1.17
CA GLU A 164 35.59 3.35 2.44
C GLU A 164 34.58 3.00 3.56
N GLN A 165 35.09 2.51 4.67
CA GLN A 165 34.28 2.30 5.87
C GLN A 165 34.33 3.56 6.73
N ASN A 166 33.17 4.13 7.03
CA ASN A 166 33.04 5.30 7.86
C ASN A 166 32.51 4.92 9.24
N THR A 167 33.24 5.32 10.29
CA THR A 167 32.76 5.26 11.67
C THR A 167 32.52 6.68 12.15
N ILE A 168 31.28 6.99 12.52
CA ILE A 168 30.86 8.29 12.96
C ILE A 168 30.63 8.22 14.47
N ILE A 169 31.24 9.11 15.23
CA ILE A 169 31.06 9.22 16.68
C ILE A 169 30.51 10.60 16.96
N ALA A 170 29.40 10.69 17.72
CA ALA A 170 28.77 11.95 18.06
C ALA A 170 28.36 11.99 19.53
N LYS A 171 28.41 13.17 20.14
CA LYS A 171 27.96 13.37 21.53
C LYS A 171 26.45 13.26 21.64
N LYS A 172 25.72 13.81 20.66
CA LYS A 172 24.26 13.78 20.61
C LYS A 172 23.78 13.46 19.19
N ALA A 173 22.66 12.78 19.10
CA ALA A 173 21.96 12.55 17.85
C ALA A 173 20.45 12.78 18.00
N PHE A 174 19.85 13.43 17.02
CA PHE A 174 18.42 13.73 16.96
C PHE A 174 17.84 13.07 15.71
N LEU A 175 16.71 12.41 15.86
CA LEU A 175 15.92 11.95 14.71
C LEU A 175 15.06 13.11 14.20
N VAL A 176 15.35 13.58 13.01
CA VAL A 176 14.64 14.68 12.35
C VAL A 176 13.89 14.14 11.15
N ALA A 177 12.56 14.12 11.24
CA ALA A 177 11.71 13.76 10.13
C ALA A 177 11.38 14.99 9.28
N ASP A 178 11.70 14.97 8.00
CA ASP A 178 11.22 15.92 7.01
C ASP A 178 9.94 15.37 6.37
N THR A 179 8.80 15.74 6.91
CA THR A 179 7.49 15.27 6.46
C THR A 179 7.17 15.71 5.01
N LYS A 180 7.75 16.82 4.53
CA LYS A 180 7.55 17.28 3.14
C LYS A 180 8.31 16.43 2.15
N ARG A 181 9.54 16.05 2.49
CA ARG A 181 10.38 15.20 1.64
C ARG A 181 10.26 13.72 1.99
N MET A 182 9.54 13.39 3.08
CA MET A 182 9.44 12.05 3.65
C MET A 182 10.81 11.38 3.84
N ILE A 183 11.76 12.13 4.34
CA ILE A 183 13.13 11.69 4.62
C ILE A 183 13.35 11.74 6.13
N VAL A 184 13.91 10.69 6.68
CA VAL A 184 14.40 10.69 8.07
C VAL A 184 15.88 10.96 8.05
N LYS A 185 16.29 11.97 8.81
CA LYS A 185 17.69 12.34 9.00
C LYS A 185 18.09 12.11 10.45
N LEU A 186 19.25 11.56 10.63
CA LEU A 186 19.89 11.55 11.93
C LEU A 186 20.82 12.77 11.99
N ARG A 187 20.42 13.79 12.73
CA ARG A 187 21.24 14.97 12.99
C ARG A 187 22.18 14.68 14.13
N LEU A 188 23.46 14.65 13.82
CA LEU A 188 24.55 14.39 14.75
C LEU A 188 25.18 15.70 15.16
N GLU A 189 25.42 15.88 16.46
CA GLU A 189 26.03 17.08 17.01
C GLU A 189 27.34 16.78 17.76
N ASN A 190 28.33 17.61 17.49
CA ASN A 190 29.64 17.59 18.15
C ASN A 190 30.31 16.21 18.03
N GLY A 191 30.72 15.83 16.84
CA GLY A 191 31.32 14.54 16.59
C GLY A 191 32.45 14.54 15.60
N SER A 192 32.89 13.35 15.23
CA SER A 192 33.96 13.11 14.26
C SER A 192 33.60 11.93 13.36
N ILE A 193 33.98 12.03 12.10
CA ILE A 193 33.91 10.96 11.11
C ILE A 193 35.33 10.38 10.96
N HIS A 194 35.44 9.09 11.13
CA HIS A 194 36.67 8.35 10.96
C HIS A 194 36.53 7.46 9.72
N THR A 195 37.28 7.76 8.69
CA THR A 195 37.30 7.02 7.43
C THR A 195 38.58 6.20 7.36
N VAL A 196 38.45 4.92 7.08
CA VAL A 196 39.59 4.00 6.91
C VAL A 196 39.46 3.36 5.55
N SER A 197 40.53 3.43 4.74
CA SER A 197 40.56 2.73 3.45
C SER A 197 40.66 1.21 3.65
N PRO A 198 40.13 0.38 2.69
CA PRO A 198 40.15 -1.07 2.81
C PRO A 198 41.54 -1.70 3.00
N ASP A 199 42.56 -1.04 2.48
CA ASP A 199 43.98 -1.46 2.62
C ASP A 199 44.62 -1.02 3.94
N LEU A 200 43.85 -0.34 4.83
CA LEU A 200 44.27 0.17 6.13
C LEU A 200 45.44 1.18 6.07
N LYS A 201 45.81 1.69 4.89
CA LYS A 201 46.96 2.60 4.74
C LYS A 201 46.57 4.05 4.93
N ASN A 202 45.32 4.42 4.65
CA ASN A 202 44.85 5.80 4.77
C ASN A 202 43.80 5.92 5.84
N TYR A 203 44.08 6.78 6.78
CA TYR A 203 43.14 7.16 7.83
C TYR A 203 42.85 8.67 7.73
N ARG A 204 41.59 9.04 7.71
CA ARG A 204 41.14 10.42 7.70
C ARG A 204 40.15 10.65 8.84
N LYS A 205 40.38 11.74 9.59
CA LYS A 205 39.45 12.19 10.62
C LYS A 205 38.90 13.55 10.21
N VAL A 206 37.60 13.72 10.29
CA VAL A 206 36.88 14.97 10.05
C VAL A 206 36.03 15.28 11.26
N ASP A 207 36.35 16.37 11.97
CA ASP A 207 35.53 16.83 13.09
C ASP A 207 34.41 17.73 12.57
N PHE A 208 33.19 17.55 13.11
CA PHE A 208 32.01 18.32 12.72
C PHE A 208 31.27 18.87 13.94
N ARG A 209 30.62 19.99 13.75
CA ARG A 209 29.70 20.55 14.74
C ARG A 209 28.28 20.00 14.56
N ILE A 210 27.81 19.93 13.30
CA ILE A 210 26.52 19.35 12.91
C ILE A 210 26.76 18.54 11.65
N TYR A 211 26.24 17.31 11.61
CA TYR A 211 26.26 16.45 10.45
C TYR A 211 24.91 15.77 10.32
N ASP A 212 24.25 15.95 9.16
CA ASP A 212 22.97 15.31 8.86
C ASP A 212 23.21 14.05 8.06
N LEU A 213 22.98 12.88 8.66
CA LEU A 213 23.04 11.57 8.04
C LEU A 213 21.62 11.19 7.59
N ILE A 214 21.42 11.00 6.30
CA ILE A 214 20.14 10.50 5.77
C ILE A 214 20.05 9.02 6.09
N LEU A 215 19.01 8.62 6.85
CA LEU A 215 18.68 7.23 7.11
C LEU A 215 17.86 6.70 5.96
N ASP A 216 18.40 5.72 5.27
CA ASP A 216 17.64 5.00 4.24
C ASP A 216 16.77 3.94 4.92
N LEU A 217 15.51 4.26 5.07
CA LEU A 217 14.49 3.36 5.61
C LEU A 217 13.92 2.43 4.52
N SER A 218 14.59 2.31 3.38
CA SER A 218 14.08 1.61 2.18
C SER A 218 13.84 0.11 2.38
N THR A 219 14.35 -0.49 3.44
CA THR A 219 14.01 -1.88 3.81
C THR A 219 12.73 -1.99 4.64
N THR A 220 12.36 -0.91 5.35
CA THR A 220 11.17 -0.90 6.23
C THR A 220 10.08 0.05 5.69
N LEU A 221 10.48 1.12 5.00
CA LEU A 221 9.58 2.13 4.43
C LEU A 221 10.23 2.62 3.12
N ALA A 222 9.81 2.11 1.99
CA ALA A 222 10.32 2.50 0.67
C ALA A 222 10.43 4.01 0.51
N THR A 223 11.52 4.48 -0.13
CA THR A 223 11.92 5.87 -0.42
C THR A 223 10.75 6.83 -0.66
N TYR A 224 10.57 7.78 0.26
CA TYR A 224 9.36 8.59 0.36
C TYR A 224 9.65 10.07 0.15
N SER A 225 9.84 10.51 -1.09
CA SER A 225 9.73 11.92 -1.42
C SER A 225 8.45 12.15 -2.23
N GLU A 226 7.85 13.36 -2.14
CA GLU A 226 6.75 13.75 -3.05
C GLU A 226 7.18 13.62 -4.52
N GLU A 227 8.48 13.68 -4.78
CA GLU A 227 9.08 13.49 -6.09
C GLU A 227 9.04 12.02 -6.56
N TYR A 228 8.82 11.06 -5.64
CA TYR A 228 8.74 9.62 -5.90
C TYR A 228 7.43 9.01 -5.38
N LYS A 229 6.29 9.51 -5.87
CA LYS A 229 5.05 8.75 -5.74
C LYS A 229 5.23 7.38 -6.39
N SER A 230 4.85 6.32 -5.68
CA SER A 230 4.77 4.99 -6.28
C SER A 230 3.73 4.99 -7.40
N SER A 231 3.85 4.10 -8.37
CA SER A 231 2.90 3.94 -9.48
C SER A 231 1.44 3.83 -9.00
N THR A 232 1.20 3.20 -7.84
CA THR A 232 -0.12 3.04 -7.22
C THR A 232 -0.68 4.31 -6.56
N GLU A 233 0.16 5.30 -6.28
CA GLU A 233 -0.19 6.58 -5.64
C GLU A 233 -0.42 7.70 -6.66
N MET A 234 -0.10 7.43 -7.93
CA MET A 234 -0.22 8.39 -9.01
C MET A 234 -1.64 8.41 -9.59
N THR A 235 -2.11 9.61 -9.90
CA THR A 235 -3.28 9.79 -10.75
C THR A 235 -2.98 9.35 -12.19
N LEU A 236 -4.01 9.16 -13.01
CA LEU A 236 -3.80 8.76 -14.41
C LEU A 236 -2.95 9.79 -15.17
N THR A 237 -3.18 11.08 -14.93
CA THR A 237 -2.43 12.17 -15.55
C THR A 237 -0.95 12.12 -15.17
N GLU A 238 -0.64 11.94 -13.89
CA GLU A 238 0.74 11.80 -13.40
C GLU A 238 1.43 10.57 -13.98
N LEU A 239 0.71 9.43 -14.10
CA LEU A 239 1.25 8.21 -14.71
C LEU A 239 1.64 8.44 -16.18
N LEU A 240 0.75 9.06 -16.96
CA LEU A 240 0.98 9.34 -18.38
C LEU A 240 2.11 10.37 -18.59
N GLU A 241 2.20 11.38 -17.74
CA GLU A 241 3.30 12.35 -17.79
C GLU A 241 4.63 11.71 -17.42
N ARG A 242 4.64 10.83 -16.42
CA ARG A 242 5.85 10.13 -16.00
C ARG A 242 6.37 9.19 -17.08
N MET A 243 5.48 8.48 -17.79
CA MET A 243 5.85 7.60 -18.89
C MET A 243 6.51 8.35 -20.07
N LYS A 244 6.24 9.67 -20.22
CA LYS A 244 6.84 10.51 -21.27
C LYS A 244 8.23 11.03 -20.93
N LYS A 245 8.68 10.93 -19.67
CA LYS A 245 10.01 11.45 -19.27
C LYS A 245 11.12 10.58 -19.87
N PRO A 246 12.12 11.18 -20.50
CA PRO A 246 13.28 10.45 -21.05
C PRO A 246 14.14 9.90 -19.92
N GLY A 247 14.73 8.72 -20.12
CA GLY A 247 15.67 8.10 -19.15
C GLY A 247 15.06 7.08 -18.19
N LEU A 248 13.79 6.69 -18.37
CA LEU A 248 13.18 5.61 -17.61
C LEU A 248 13.66 4.25 -18.14
N ASP A 249 14.00 3.36 -17.19
CA ASP A 249 14.28 1.96 -17.51
C ASP A 249 13.01 1.24 -18.01
N GLY A 250 13.20 0.27 -18.90
CA GLY A 250 12.10 -0.50 -19.50
C GLY A 250 11.24 -1.26 -18.45
N SER A 251 11.80 -1.61 -17.29
CA SER A 251 11.08 -2.18 -16.16
C SER A 251 10.12 -1.17 -15.53
N ALA A 252 10.56 0.06 -15.33
CA ALA A 252 9.77 1.15 -14.77
C ALA A 252 8.60 1.54 -15.70
N ILE A 253 8.84 1.60 -17.02
CA ILE A 253 7.78 1.88 -17.98
C ILE A 253 6.70 0.80 -17.96
N ARG A 254 7.08 -0.49 -17.83
CA ARG A 254 6.11 -1.59 -17.73
C ARG A 254 5.28 -1.51 -16.47
N GLU A 255 5.89 -1.16 -15.33
CA GLU A 255 5.17 -0.99 -14.06
C GLU A 255 4.12 0.12 -14.16
N LEU A 256 4.49 1.28 -14.72
CA LEU A 256 3.58 2.39 -14.95
C LEU A 256 2.44 2.00 -15.90
N ALA A 257 2.76 1.29 -17.00
CA ALA A 257 1.76 0.82 -17.97
C ALA A 257 0.78 -0.17 -17.33
N ILE A 258 1.25 -1.10 -16.51
CA ILE A 258 0.38 -2.04 -15.77
C ILE A 258 -0.59 -1.27 -14.89
N GLU A 259 -0.13 -0.24 -14.19
CA GLU A 259 -1.00 0.53 -13.30
C GLU A 259 -2.03 1.35 -14.08
N VAL A 260 -1.67 1.91 -15.24
CA VAL A 260 -2.62 2.55 -16.15
C VAL A 260 -3.69 1.55 -16.59
N HIS A 261 -3.30 0.35 -17.03
CA HIS A 261 -4.26 -0.67 -17.47
C HIS A 261 -5.17 -1.14 -16.33
N LYS A 262 -4.69 -1.30 -15.12
CA LYS A 262 -5.50 -1.66 -13.94
C LYS A 262 -6.60 -0.64 -13.68
N LYS A 263 -6.31 0.66 -13.81
CA LYS A 263 -7.30 1.73 -13.60
C LYS A 263 -8.50 1.64 -14.55
N PHE A 264 -8.35 0.98 -15.70
CA PHE A 264 -9.44 0.75 -16.66
C PHE A 264 -10.00 -0.66 -16.58
N SER A 265 -9.14 -1.67 -16.51
CA SER A 265 -9.57 -3.09 -16.57
C SER A 265 -10.41 -3.49 -15.38
N ILE A 266 -10.06 -3.01 -14.16
CA ILE A 266 -10.80 -3.38 -12.95
C ILE A 266 -12.23 -2.81 -12.96
N PRO A 267 -12.47 -1.51 -13.22
CA PRO A 267 -13.83 -1.03 -13.39
C PRO A 267 -14.58 -1.71 -14.53
N LEU A 268 -13.92 -1.94 -15.67
CA LEU A 268 -14.53 -2.57 -16.85
C LEU A 268 -15.04 -3.99 -16.55
N SER A 269 -14.40 -4.68 -15.59
CA SER A 269 -14.88 -5.98 -15.14
C SER A 269 -16.32 -5.97 -14.60
N CYS A 270 -16.82 -4.82 -14.07
CA CYS A 270 -18.22 -4.70 -13.65
C CYS A 270 -19.19 -4.98 -14.82
N ILE A 271 -18.88 -4.49 -16.01
CA ILE A 271 -19.72 -4.69 -17.21
C ILE A 271 -19.65 -6.16 -17.63
N PHE A 272 -18.44 -6.72 -17.73
CA PHE A 272 -18.28 -8.12 -18.13
C PHE A 272 -18.87 -9.08 -17.11
N PHE A 273 -18.71 -8.83 -15.81
CA PHE A 273 -19.29 -9.66 -14.76
C PHE A 273 -20.82 -9.59 -14.76
N GLY A 274 -21.41 -8.40 -15.01
CA GLY A 274 -22.86 -8.27 -15.17
C GLY A 274 -23.38 -9.05 -16.37
N LEU A 275 -22.66 -8.98 -17.52
CA LEU A 275 -23.01 -9.74 -18.73
C LEU A 275 -22.95 -11.25 -18.51
N LEU A 276 -21.90 -11.74 -17.84
CA LEU A 276 -21.67 -13.17 -17.61
C LEU A 276 -22.57 -13.73 -16.51
N ALA A 277 -22.87 -12.94 -15.48
CA ALA A 277 -23.61 -13.40 -14.31
C ALA A 277 -25.04 -13.85 -14.65
N LEU A 278 -25.69 -13.19 -15.61
CA LEU A 278 -27.06 -13.50 -15.97
C LEU A 278 -27.19 -14.91 -16.56
N PRO A 279 -26.50 -15.31 -17.67
CA PRO A 279 -26.62 -16.66 -18.19
C PRO A 279 -26.11 -17.74 -17.23
N LEU A 280 -25.12 -17.40 -16.37
CA LEU A 280 -24.60 -18.34 -15.36
C LEU A 280 -25.56 -18.53 -14.18
N GLY A 281 -26.32 -17.49 -13.82
CA GLY A 281 -27.33 -17.54 -12.77
C GLY A 281 -28.62 -18.28 -13.17
N ILE A 282 -28.97 -18.24 -14.45
CA ILE A 282 -30.13 -18.94 -14.98
C ILE A 282 -29.79 -20.43 -15.17
N THR A 283 -29.93 -21.24 -14.14
CA THR A 283 -29.67 -22.68 -14.22
C THR A 283 -30.93 -23.47 -14.43
N SER A 284 -30.87 -24.60 -15.20
CA SER A 284 -31.95 -25.53 -15.35
C SER A 284 -32.25 -26.28 -14.04
N HIS A 285 -33.53 -26.61 -13.78
CA HIS A 285 -34.11 -27.21 -12.57
C HIS A 285 -33.36 -28.40 -11.92
N ARG A 286 -32.35 -28.97 -12.55
CA ARG A 286 -31.64 -30.16 -12.09
C ARG A 286 -30.24 -29.86 -11.51
N ALA A 287 -29.78 -28.63 -11.56
CA ALA A 287 -28.45 -28.27 -11.08
C ALA A 287 -28.54 -27.60 -9.68
N VAL A 288 -27.97 -28.27 -8.71
CA VAL A 288 -27.87 -27.85 -7.31
C VAL A 288 -27.52 -26.37 -7.17
N LYS A 289 -28.21 -25.66 -6.26
CA LYS A 289 -28.00 -24.23 -5.86
C LYS A 289 -26.54 -23.77 -5.71
N SER A 290 -25.59 -24.69 -5.57
CA SER A 290 -24.16 -24.42 -5.36
C SER A 290 -23.33 -24.27 -6.64
N ARG A 291 -23.80 -24.72 -7.81
CA ARG A 291 -22.98 -24.69 -9.05
C ARG A 291 -22.72 -23.27 -9.57
N GLY A 292 -23.73 -22.40 -9.59
CA GLY A 292 -23.55 -21.01 -10.04
C GLY A 292 -22.60 -20.23 -9.13
N PHE A 293 -22.68 -20.47 -7.82
CA PHE A 293 -21.80 -19.87 -6.83
C PHE A 293 -20.35 -20.37 -6.97
N ALA A 294 -20.16 -21.69 -7.14
CA ALA A 294 -18.84 -22.29 -7.35
C ALA A 294 -18.17 -21.77 -8.64
N VAL A 295 -18.93 -21.66 -9.74
CA VAL A 295 -18.42 -21.10 -11.01
C VAL A 295 -18.07 -19.62 -10.86
N GLY A 296 -18.87 -18.83 -10.11
CA GLY A 296 -18.58 -17.45 -9.82
C GLY A 296 -17.26 -17.25 -9.05
N ILE A 297 -16.97 -18.14 -8.09
CA ILE A 297 -15.71 -18.13 -7.34
C ILE A 297 -14.50 -18.49 -8.24
N ILE A 298 -14.69 -19.40 -9.21
CA ILE A 298 -13.61 -19.82 -10.13
C ILE A 298 -13.26 -18.71 -11.14
N ILE A 299 -14.23 -17.85 -11.51
CA ILE A 299 -14.06 -16.76 -12.49
C ILE A 299 -13.32 -15.56 -11.85
N VAL A 300 -13.41 -15.39 -10.53
CA VAL A 300 -12.75 -14.32 -9.76
C VAL A 300 -11.33 -14.73 -9.33
#